data_310c5625448b0c509a7c13e7fbcc4ead
#
_entry.id   310c5625448b0c509a7c13e7fbcc4ead
#
_cell.length_a   1.000
_cell.length_b   1.000
_cell.length_c   1.000
_cell.angle_alpha   90.00
_cell.angle_beta   90.00
_cell.angle_gamma   90.00
#
_symmetry.space_group_name_H-M   'P 1'
#
loop_
_entity.id
_entity.type
_entity.pdbx_description
1 polymer ?
#
loop_
_entity_poly.entity_id
_entity_poly.type
_entity_poly.pdbx_seq_one_letter_code
_entity_poly.pdbx_strand_id
1 'polypeptide(L)'
;MRIVDIREKTVSIASPIANAYIDFSKMTCSLVAVITDVIRDGKPVIGYGFNSNGRYGQGALMRDRFLARITEADPDTLVDHENNNLDPFAIWKALMTNEKPGGHGERSVAVGTIDMAVWDAVAKIEGKPLYRLLADRYRNGVADDKVWVYAAGGYYYPGKDQSKLKAEMQSYLDRGYDVVKMKIGAVPLDEDIRRIEAVLEVVGDGRRLAVDANGRFDLQTGIAYAEAIKKYNLFWYEEIGDPLDYALQAELANHYELPMATGENLFSHQDARNLLRHGGMRPDRDFLQFDCALSYGLVEYMRTLKVMDEMGWSSRRVVPHGGHQMSLNIAAGLHLGGNESYPDVFQPFGGFADGIKVENGYVGLPDIPGVGFEAKSALYAVMRELGEG
;
A
#
# COMPACT_ATOMS: atom_id res chain seq x y z
N MET A 1 -20.68 -6.13 22.79
CA MET A 1 -20.14 -5.39 21.62
C MET A 1 -20.48 -6.13 20.34
N ARG A 2 -20.92 -5.43 19.29
CA ARG A 2 -21.33 -6.06 18.02
C ARG A 2 -21.05 -5.15 16.84
N ILE A 3 -20.79 -5.74 15.68
CA ILE A 3 -20.95 -5.08 14.39
C ILE A 3 -22.46 -5.04 14.12
N VAL A 4 -23.02 -3.85 13.95
CA VAL A 4 -24.47 -3.67 13.71
C VAL A 4 -24.81 -3.50 12.25
N ASP A 5 -23.86 -3.02 11.44
CA ASP A 5 -24.01 -2.87 10.00
C ASP A 5 -22.64 -2.81 9.32
N ILE A 6 -22.58 -3.24 8.06
CA ILE A 6 -21.39 -3.07 7.20
C ILE A 6 -21.88 -2.58 5.85
N ARG A 7 -21.36 -1.44 5.43
CA ARG A 7 -21.74 -0.80 4.18
C ARG A 7 -20.56 -0.75 3.21
N GLU A 8 -20.86 -0.88 1.94
CA GLU A 8 -19.89 -0.73 0.83
C GLU A 8 -20.41 0.24 -0.21
N LYS A 9 -19.52 1.05 -0.76
CA LYS A 9 -19.81 1.93 -1.90
C LYS A 9 -18.61 1.97 -2.83
N THR A 10 -18.85 1.69 -4.10
CA THR A 10 -17.83 1.88 -5.14
C THR A 10 -17.94 3.28 -5.74
N VAL A 11 -16.84 4.01 -5.77
CA VAL A 11 -16.74 5.39 -6.30
C VAL A 11 -15.68 5.48 -7.40
N SER A 12 -15.79 6.48 -8.26
CA SER A 12 -14.76 6.76 -9.27
C SER A 12 -13.62 7.57 -8.65
N ILE A 13 -12.39 7.21 -8.98
CA ILE A 13 -11.17 7.97 -8.69
C ILE A 13 -10.40 8.29 -9.97
N ALA A 14 -11.14 8.48 -11.07
CA ALA A 14 -10.56 8.70 -12.39
C ALA A 14 -9.42 9.73 -12.36
N SER A 15 -8.25 9.30 -12.78
CA SER A 15 -7.05 10.13 -12.89
C SER A 15 -6.53 10.11 -14.32
N PRO A 16 -6.15 11.24 -14.91
CA PRO A 16 -5.69 11.32 -16.32
C PRO A 16 -4.21 10.92 -16.46
N ILE A 17 -3.82 9.81 -15.84
CA ILE A 17 -2.46 9.26 -15.83
C ILE A 17 -2.46 7.82 -16.30
N ALA A 18 -1.32 7.35 -16.79
CA ALA A 18 -1.10 5.95 -17.14
C ALA A 18 0.30 5.48 -16.72
N ASN A 19 0.42 4.19 -16.43
CA ASN A 19 1.69 3.49 -16.37
C ASN A 19 1.88 2.62 -17.63
N ALA A 20 2.76 1.63 -17.61
CA ALA A 20 3.02 0.75 -18.75
C ALA A 20 1.85 -0.21 -19.09
N TYR A 21 0.88 -0.38 -18.18
CA TYR A 21 -0.27 -1.28 -18.33
C TYR A 21 -1.64 -0.61 -18.22
N ILE A 22 -1.79 0.32 -17.29
CA ILE A 22 -3.09 0.81 -16.83
C ILE A 22 -3.27 2.27 -17.23
N ASP A 23 -4.40 2.57 -17.87
CA ASP A 23 -4.99 3.90 -17.97
C ASP A 23 -5.96 4.09 -16.79
N PHE A 24 -5.63 5.00 -15.88
CA PHE A 24 -6.38 5.24 -14.66
C PHE A 24 -7.60 6.16 -14.84
N SER A 25 -7.92 6.56 -16.08
CA SER A 25 -9.06 7.45 -16.36
C SER A 25 -10.43 6.85 -15.99
N LYS A 26 -10.52 5.52 -15.86
CA LYS A 26 -11.75 4.78 -15.50
C LYS A 26 -11.63 4.04 -14.17
N MET A 27 -10.60 4.34 -13.38
CA MET A 27 -10.36 3.64 -12.12
C MET A 27 -11.49 3.90 -11.12
N THR A 28 -11.85 2.87 -10.38
CA THR A 28 -12.81 2.92 -9.27
C THR A 28 -12.18 2.47 -7.98
N CYS A 29 -12.76 2.87 -6.85
CA CYS A 29 -12.35 2.49 -5.51
C CYS A 29 -13.56 2.03 -4.71
N SER A 30 -13.45 0.94 -3.96
CA SER A 30 -14.45 0.52 -2.99
C SER A 30 -14.10 1.07 -1.61
N LEU A 31 -15.14 1.59 -0.95
CA LEU A 31 -15.10 2.05 0.44
C LEU A 31 -15.93 1.09 1.29
N VAL A 32 -15.48 0.84 2.50
CA VAL A 32 -16.21 0.05 3.51
C VAL A 32 -16.34 0.86 4.80
N ALA A 33 -17.52 0.80 5.42
CA ALA A 33 -17.77 1.28 6.76
C ALA A 33 -18.26 0.12 7.63
N VAL A 34 -17.56 -0.17 8.72
CA VAL A 34 -17.95 -1.13 9.76
C VAL A 34 -18.54 -0.35 10.93
N ILE A 35 -19.86 -0.46 11.13
CA ILE A 35 -20.62 0.27 12.14
C ILE A 35 -20.78 -0.63 13.36
N THR A 36 -20.41 -0.13 14.54
CA THR A 36 -20.50 -0.88 15.80
C THR A 36 -21.58 -0.31 16.72
N ASP A 37 -21.98 -1.09 17.74
CA ASP A 37 -22.87 -0.63 18.83
C ASP A 37 -22.13 0.17 19.92
N VAL A 38 -20.82 0.33 19.79
CA VAL A 38 -20.03 1.15 20.72
C VAL A 38 -20.29 2.63 20.47
N ILE A 39 -20.71 3.35 21.51
CA ILE A 39 -21.02 4.77 21.42
C ILE A 39 -19.88 5.59 22.04
N ARG A 40 -19.36 6.55 21.29
CA ARG A 40 -18.44 7.59 21.76
C ARG A 40 -18.96 8.97 21.33
N ASP A 41 -18.96 9.91 22.26
CA ASP A 41 -19.47 11.28 22.03
C ASP A 41 -20.87 11.32 21.40
N GLY A 42 -21.74 10.37 21.81
CA GLY A 42 -23.12 10.25 21.34
C GLY A 42 -23.28 9.66 19.93
N LYS A 43 -22.22 9.14 19.32
CA LYS A 43 -22.24 8.52 17.99
C LYS A 43 -21.67 7.10 18.02
N PRO A 44 -22.12 6.21 17.10
CA PRO A 44 -21.51 4.91 16.96
C PRO A 44 -20.05 5.05 16.50
N VAL A 45 -19.19 4.17 16.99
CA VAL A 45 -17.83 4.04 16.45
C VAL A 45 -17.94 3.34 15.12
N ILE A 46 -17.35 3.97 14.08
CA ILE A 46 -17.34 3.48 12.71
C ILE A 46 -15.88 3.34 12.25
N GLY A 47 -15.53 2.13 11.84
CA GLY A 47 -14.24 1.88 11.16
C GLY A 47 -14.39 2.00 9.66
N TYR A 48 -13.43 2.64 9.02
CA TYR A 48 -13.41 2.87 7.58
C TYR A 48 -12.23 2.16 6.91
N GLY A 49 -12.45 1.76 5.67
CA GLY A 49 -11.42 1.21 4.80
C GLY A 49 -11.72 1.50 3.34
N PHE A 50 -10.70 1.40 2.50
CA PHE A 50 -10.83 1.45 1.05
C PHE A 50 -9.80 0.51 0.42
N ASN A 51 -10.06 0.02 -0.80
CA ASN A 51 -9.06 -0.77 -1.51
C ASN A 51 -7.90 0.13 -1.94
N SER A 52 -6.70 -0.35 -1.75
CA SER A 52 -5.48 0.38 -2.08
C SER A 52 -5.46 0.83 -3.55
N ASN A 53 -4.71 1.88 -3.83
CA ASN A 53 -4.60 2.47 -5.16
C ASN A 53 -4.08 1.46 -6.20
N GLY A 54 -4.46 1.63 -7.46
CA GLY A 54 -4.01 0.79 -8.56
C GLY A 54 -4.85 -0.48 -8.80
N ARG A 55 -5.96 -0.68 -8.07
CA ARG A 55 -6.93 -1.77 -8.29
C ARG A 55 -8.34 -1.22 -8.38
N TYR A 56 -9.16 -1.86 -9.21
CA TYR A 56 -10.58 -1.50 -9.34
C TYR A 56 -11.36 -1.83 -8.06
N GLY A 57 -12.49 -1.17 -7.88
CA GLY A 57 -13.41 -1.44 -6.79
C GLY A 57 -13.95 -2.87 -6.80
N GLN A 58 -14.10 -3.47 -5.61
CA GLN A 58 -14.48 -4.86 -5.39
C GLN A 58 -15.91 -5.00 -4.85
N GLY A 59 -16.78 -4.00 -5.05
CA GLY A 59 -18.07 -3.87 -4.38
C GLY A 59 -18.97 -5.08 -4.53
N ALA A 60 -19.15 -5.64 -5.75
CA ALA A 60 -19.96 -6.82 -5.98
C ALA A 60 -19.43 -8.03 -5.18
N LEU A 61 -18.13 -8.27 -5.25
CA LEU A 61 -17.51 -9.39 -4.52
C LEU A 61 -17.66 -9.26 -3.01
N MET A 62 -17.56 -8.03 -2.47
CA MET A 62 -17.79 -7.77 -1.05
C MET A 62 -19.24 -8.05 -0.67
N ARG A 63 -20.22 -7.43 -1.34
CA ARG A 63 -21.65 -7.57 -1.03
C ARG A 63 -22.14 -9.01 -1.17
N ASP A 64 -21.81 -9.67 -2.27
CA ASP A 64 -22.41 -10.96 -2.62
C ASP A 64 -21.72 -12.14 -1.92
N ARG A 65 -20.56 -11.92 -1.30
CA ARG A 65 -19.75 -13.02 -0.74
C ARG A 65 -19.25 -12.76 0.67
N PHE A 66 -18.52 -11.68 0.91
CA PHE A 66 -17.77 -11.53 2.15
C PHE A 66 -18.56 -10.87 3.27
N LEU A 67 -19.33 -9.82 2.99
CA LEU A 67 -20.08 -9.12 4.05
C LEU A 67 -21.12 -10.02 4.70
N ALA A 68 -21.80 -10.87 3.91
CA ALA A 68 -22.77 -11.83 4.43
C ALA A 68 -22.17 -12.76 5.51
N ARG A 69 -20.90 -13.16 5.35
CA ARG A 69 -20.21 -14.05 6.32
C ARG A 69 -19.98 -13.42 7.68
N ILE A 70 -19.88 -12.10 7.75
CA ILE A 70 -19.78 -11.38 9.02
C ILE A 70 -21.18 -11.18 9.62
N THR A 71 -22.15 -10.77 8.82
CA THR A 71 -23.51 -10.47 9.29
C THR A 71 -24.29 -11.72 9.68
N GLU A 72 -23.98 -12.88 9.13
CA GLU A 72 -24.57 -14.19 9.44
C GLU A 72 -23.81 -14.93 10.56
N ALA A 73 -22.59 -14.51 10.91
CA ALA A 73 -21.83 -15.11 12.00
C ALA A 73 -22.47 -14.80 13.35
N ASP A 74 -22.29 -15.71 14.32
CA ASP A 74 -22.64 -15.43 15.71
C ASP A 74 -21.77 -14.25 16.20
N PRO A 75 -22.36 -13.11 16.58
CA PRO A 75 -21.62 -11.92 16.99
C PRO A 75 -20.63 -12.16 18.13
N ASP A 76 -20.92 -13.10 19.02
CA ASP A 76 -20.05 -13.44 20.15
C ASP A 76 -18.77 -14.13 19.72
N THR A 77 -18.69 -14.64 18.48
CA THR A 77 -17.49 -15.23 17.89
C THR A 77 -16.58 -14.20 17.20
N LEU A 78 -17.02 -12.95 17.06
CA LEU A 78 -16.31 -11.88 16.34
C LEU A 78 -15.63 -10.87 17.28
N VAL A 79 -15.68 -11.12 18.58
CA VAL A 79 -15.12 -10.26 19.63
C VAL A 79 -13.97 -10.94 20.35
N ASP A 80 -13.17 -10.16 21.07
CA ASP A 80 -12.11 -10.69 21.91
C ASP A 80 -12.68 -11.49 23.11
N HIS A 81 -11.84 -12.24 23.78
CA HIS A 81 -12.25 -13.13 24.87
C HIS A 81 -12.85 -12.39 26.09
N GLU A 82 -12.59 -11.08 26.22
CA GLU A 82 -13.13 -10.23 27.28
C GLU A 82 -14.41 -9.49 26.84
N ASN A 83 -14.79 -9.64 25.57
CA ASN A 83 -15.89 -8.92 24.92
C ASN A 83 -15.75 -7.38 25.02
N ASN A 84 -14.51 -6.90 25.04
CA ASN A 84 -14.18 -5.48 25.14
C ASN A 84 -13.90 -4.83 23.79
N ASN A 85 -13.53 -5.62 22.77
CA ASN A 85 -13.26 -5.15 21.42
C ASN A 85 -13.62 -6.19 20.36
N LEU A 86 -13.61 -5.81 19.09
CA LEU A 86 -13.66 -6.73 17.98
C LEU A 86 -12.35 -7.54 17.91
N ASP A 87 -12.44 -8.79 17.50
CA ASP A 87 -11.27 -9.62 17.19
C ASP A 87 -11.01 -9.66 15.68
N PRO A 88 -10.01 -8.92 15.15
CA PRO A 88 -9.72 -8.92 13.72
C PRO A 88 -9.37 -10.29 13.17
N PHE A 89 -8.74 -11.16 13.99
CA PHE A 89 -8.37 -12.51 13.55
C PHE A 89 -9.59 -13.42 13.41
N ALA A 90 -10.54 -13.32 14.34
CA ALA A 90 -11.79 -14.06 14.28
C ALA A 90 -12.65 -13.59 13.10
N ILE A 91 -12.74 -12.27 12.89
CA ILE A 91 -13.47 -11.67 11.75
C ILE A 91 -12.81 -12.10 10.43
N TRP A 92 -11.49 -12.02 10.32
CA TRP A 92 -10.75 -12.49 9.15
C TRP A 92 -11.01 -13.98 8.87
N LYS A 93 -11.03 -14.81 9.91
CA LYS A 93 -11.35 -16.24 9.80
C LYS A 93 -12.79 -16.44 9.28
N ALA A 94 -13.76 -15.66 9.75
CA ALA A 94 -15.13 -15.69 9.24
C ALA A 94 -15.18 -15.30 7.75
N LEU A 95 -14.51 -14.22 7.35
CA LEU A 95 -14.39 -13.81 5.93
C LEU A 95 -13.83 -14.93 5.05
N MET A 96 -12.85 -15.68 5.53
CA MET A 96 -12.17 -16.74 4.77
C MET A 96 -12.84 -18.11 4.89
N THR A 97 -14.01 -18.22 5.53
CA THR A 97 -14.79 -19.47 5.58
C THR A 97 -15.16 -19.93 4.17
N ASN A 98 -14.98 -21.23 3.88
CA ASN A 98 -15.23 -21.84 2.57
C ASN A 98 -14.39 -21.29 1.40
N GLU A 99 -13.25 -20.65 1.70
CA GLU A 99 -12.29 -20.25 0.68
C GLU A 99 -11.25 -21.34 0.42
N LYS A 100 -11.05 -21.69 -0.85
CA LYS A 100 -9.97 -22.60 -1.24
C LYS A 100 -8.62 -21.86 -1.19
N PRO A 101 -7.52 -22.54 -0.81
CA PRO A 101 -6.18 -21.99 -0.95
C PRO A 101 -5.84 -21.63 -2.39
N GLY A 102 -4.93 -20.67 -2.58
CA GLY A 102 -4.47 -20.21 -3.91
C GLY A 102 -5.44 -19.26 -4.58
N GLY A 103 -5.16 -18.88 -5.82
CA GLY A 103 -6.00 -17.96 -6.60
C GLY A 103 -6.12 -16.57 -5.97
N HIS A 104 -4.99 -16.03 -5.49
CA HIS A 104 -4.94 -14.68 -4.89
C HIS A 104 -5.09 -13.61 -5.98
N GLY A 105 -5.87 -12.58 -5.69
CA GLY A 105 -6.18 -11.51 -6.65
C GLY A 105 -7.33 -10.64 -6.13
N GLU A 106 -8.40 -10.51 -6.89
CA GLU A 106 -9.58 -9.70 -6.54
C GLU A 106 -10.15 -10.03 -5.16
N ARG A 107 -10.15 -11.31 -4.79
CA ARG A 107 -10.57 -11.79 -3.46
C ARG A 107 -9.71 -11.21 -2.34
N SER A 108 -8.41 -11.14 -2.53
CA SER A 108 -7.49 -10.60 -1.51
C SER A 108 -7.71 -9.11 -1.31
N VAL A 109 -7.98 -8.37 -2.38
CA VAL A 109 -8.31 -6.93 -2.33
C VAL A 109 -9.63 -6.70 -1.57
N ALA A 110 -10.67 -7.49 -1.88
CA ALA A 110 -11.97 -7.37 -1.19
C ALA A 110 -11.86 -7.60 0.32
N VAL A 111 -11.19 -8.69 0.73
CA VAL A 111 -10.99 -9.02 2.15
C VAL A 111 -10.09 -7.99 2.82
N GLY A 112 -9.01 -7.55 2.15
CA GLY A 112 -8.10 -6.53 2.70
C GLY A 112 -8.77 -5.19 2.97
N THR A 113 -9.70 -4.79 2.12
CA THR A 113 -10.49 -3.56 2.33
C THR A 113 -11.39 -3.65 3.56
N ILE A 114 -12.04 -4.80 3.77
CA ILE A 114 -12.88 -5.05 4.95
C ILE A 114 -12.02 -5.12 6.22
N ASP A 115 -10.90 -5.84 6.16
CA ASP A 115 -9.97 -5.97 7.28
C ASP A 115 -9.40 -4.60 7.71
N MET A 116 -9.08 -3.72 6.75
CA MET A 116 -8.67 -2.34 7.03
C MET A 116 -9.74 -1.58 7.86
N ALA A 117 -11.02 -1.70 7.49
CA ALA A 117 -12.11 -1.07 8.23
C ALA A 117 -12.29 -1.67 9.64
N VAL A 118 -12.07 -2.98 9.79
CA VAL A 118 -12.12 -3.64 11.11
C VAL A 118 -11.01 -3.14 12.01
N TRP A 119 -9.76 -3.05 11.52
CA TRP A 119 -8.64 -2.54 12.32
C TRP A 119 -8.79 -1.07 12.69
N ASP A 120 -9.37 -0.25 11.81
CA ASP A 120 -9.71 1.13 12.12
C ASP A 120 -10.75 1.21 13.27
N ALA A 121 -11.80 0.38 13.20
CA ALA A 121 -12.79 0.26 14.28
C ALA A 121 -12.14 -0.17 15.61
N VAL A 122 -11.32 -1.22 15.59
CA VAL A 122 -10.63 -1.75 16.78
C VAL A 122 -9.77 -0.67 17.45
N ALA A 123 -9.01 0.07 16.69
CA ALA A 123 -8.17 1.14 17.23
C ALA A 123 -8.99 2.31 17.77
N LYS A 124 -10.09 2.68 17.12
CA LYS A 124 -11.03 3.70 17.60
C LYS A 124 -11.76 3.27 18.89
N ILE A 125 -12.13 2.00 19.02
CA ILE A 125 -12.74 1.45 20.24
C ILE A 125 -11.74 1.52 21.40
N GLU A 126 -10.45 1.26 21.18
CA GLU A 126 -9.42 1.46 22.22
C GLU A 126 -9.05 2.93 22.46
N GLY A 127 -9.54 3.85 21.63
CA GLY A 127 -9.20 5.27 21.71
C GLY A 127 -7.74 5.56 21.38
N LYS A 128 -7.10 4.72 20.55
CA LYS A 128 -5.69 4.82 20.18
C LYS A 128 -5.52 4.99 18.68
N PRO A 129 -4.51 5.73 18.21
CA PRO A 129 -4.04 5.63 16.82
C PRO A 129 -3.63 4.19 16.50
N LEU A 130 -3.89 3.75 15.26
CA LEU A 130 -3.60 2.37 14.86
C LEU A 130 -2.10 2.03 15.02
N TYR A 131 -1.19 2.95 14.69
CA TYR A 131 0.24 2.69 14.84
C TYR A 131 0.67 2.45 16.29
N ARG A 132 0.05 3.14 17.27
CA ARG A 132 0.30 2.89 18.70
C ARG A 132 -0.29 1.55 19.15
N LEU A 133 -1.50 1.23 18.70
CA LEU A 133 -2.12 -0.06 18.97
C LEU A 133 -1.23 -1.22 18.48
N LEU A 134 -0.70 -1.11 17.26
CA LEU A 134 0.18 -2.12 16.69
C LEU A 134 1.50 -2.23 17.47
N ALA A 135 2.09 -1.10 17.85
CA ALA A 135 3.29 -1.09 18.67
C ALA A 135 3.06 -1.74 20.03
N ASP A 136 1.96 -1.41 20.73
CA ASP A 136 1.60 -1.99 22.02
C ASP A 136 1.47 -3.53 21.92
N ARG A 137 0.80 -4.01 20.86
CA ARG A 137 0.54 -5.44 20.69
C ARG A 137 1.75 -6.25 20.18
N TYR A 138 2.63 -5.64 19.38
CA TYR A 138 3.63 -6.39 18.61
C TYR A 138 5.07 -5.86 18.74
N ARG A 139 5.29 -4.71 19.37
CA ARG A 139 6.61 -4.04 19.47
C ARG A 139 6.91 -3.49 20.85
N ASN A 140 6.37 -4.10 21.89
CA ASN A 140 6.59 -3.72 23.30
C ASN A 140 6.29 -2.24 23.58
N GLY A 141 5.28 -1.67 22.90
CA GLY A 141 4.86 -0.27 23.04
C GLY A 141 5.71 0.76 22.30
N VAL A 142 6.69 0.31 21.51
CA VAL A 142 7.59 1.23 20.76
C VAL A 142 7.12 1.35 19.31
N ALA A 143 6.67 2.53 18.91
CA ALA A 143 6.40 2.90 17.51
C ALA A 143 7.49 3.84 16.99
N ASP A 144 7.63 3.94 15.68
CA ASP A 144 8.45 4.99 15.07
C ASP A 144 7.71 6.34 15.14
N ASP A 145 8.38 7.38 15.59
CA ASP A 145 7.81 8.74 15.66
C ASP A 145 7.64 9.38 14.28
N LYS A 146 8.47 8.97 13.34
CA LYS A 146 8.49 9.43 11.94
C LYS A 146 8.76 8.25 11.00
N VAL A 147 8.11 8.25 9.84
CA VAL A 147 8.30 7.25 8.80
C VAL A 147 8.98 7.90 7.60
N TRP A 148 10.00 7.25 7.06
CA TRP A 148 10.58 7.66 5.78
C TRP A 148 9.56 7.46 4.65
N VAL A 149 9.49 8.45 3.74
CA VAL A 149 8.57 8.41 2.60
C VAL A 149 9.23 8.89 1.33
N TYR A 150 8.81 8.32 0.20
CA TYR A 150 9.18 8.80 -1.12
C TYR A 150 7.92 9.20 -1.91
N ALA A 151 8.07 10.13 -2.85
CA ALA A 151 6.97 10.56 -3.71
C ALA A 151 6.92 9.72 -4.99
N ALA A 152 5.79 9.06 -5.23
CA ALA A 152 5.53 8.36 -6.47
C ALA A 152 4.77 9.26 -7.46
N GLY A 153 5.30 9.34 -8.68
CA GLY A 153 4.78 10.12 -9.78
C GLY A 153 5.41 9.69 -11.10
N GLY A 154 5.70 10.65 -11.96
CA GLY A 154 6.36 10.37 -13.23
C GLY A 154 5.57 9.48 -14.19
N TYR A 155 4.24 9.43 -14.01
CA TYR A 155 3.33 8.69 -14.89
C TYR A 155 3.33 9.28 -16.31
N TYR A 156 2.81 8.50 -17.25
CA TYR A 156 2.54 8.95 -18.61
C TYR A 156 1.14 9.58 -18.67
N TYR A 157 1.02 10.71 -19.33
CA TYR A 157 -0.26 11.32 -19.67
C TYR A 157 -0.12 12.29 -20.86
N PRO A 158 -1.22 12.56 -21.58
CA PRO A 158 -1.17 13.36 -22.79
C PRO A 158 -0.56 14.75 -22.56
N GLY A 159 0.37 15.14 -23.44
CA GLY A 159 1.01 16.43 -23.39
C GLY A 159 2.04 16.61 -22.28
N LYS A 160 2.44 15.55 -21.57
CA LYS A 160 3.56 15.55 -20.63
C LYS A 160 4.87 15.40 -21.38
N ASP A 161 5.60 16.47 -21.47
CA ASP A 161 6.98 16.51 -21.95
C ASP A 161 7.98 16.46 -20.78
N GLN A 162 9.28 16.47 -21.10
CA GLN A 162 10.33 16.46 -20.08
C GLN A 162 10.27 17.68 -19.14
N SER A 163 9.81 18.84 -19.61
CA SER A 163 9.73 20.04 -18.77
C SER A 163 8.68 19.90 -17.68
N LYS A 164 7.52 19.31 -18.00
CA LYS A 164 6.46 19.01 -17.02
C LYS A 164 6.87 17.91 -16.07
N LEU A 165 7.59 16.89 -16.55
CA LEU A 165 8.15 15.84 -15.71
C LEU A 165 9.14 16.41 -14.69
N LYS A 166 10.06 17.29 -15.14
CA LYS A 166 11.03 17.98 -14.25
C LYS A 166 10.30 18.86 -13.23
N ALA A 167 9.29 19.61 -13.64
CA ALA A 167 8.50 20.47 -12.75
C ALA A 167 7.75 19.64 -11.69
N GLU A 168 7.18 18.49 -12.07
CA GLU A 168 6.54 17.56 -11.13
C GLU A 168 7.55 17.06 -10.09
N MET A 169 8.71 16.56 -10.50
CA MET A 169 9.74 16.06 -9.60
C MET A 169 10.28 17.18 -8.69
N GLN A 170 10.50 18.39 -9.22
CA GLN A 170 10.91 19.53 -8.41
C GLN A 170 9.86 19.86 -7.34
N SER A 171 8.57 19.80 -7.69
CA SER A 171 7.50 20.07 -6.73
C SER A 171 7.47 19.08 -5.55
N TYR A 172 7.92 17.84 -5.75
CA TYR A 172 8.07 16.85 -4.68
C TYR A 172 9.25 17.18 -3.77
N LEU A 173 10.39 17.58 -4.35
CA LEU A 173 11.54 18.03 -3.57
C LEU A 173 11.20 19.28 -2.73
N ASP A 174 10.48 20.25 -3.31
CA ASP A 174 10.04 21.47 -2.63
C ASP A 174 9.08 21.18 -1.45
N ARG A 175 8.38 20.05 -1.49
CA ARG A 175 7.54 19.55 -0.38
C ARG A 175 8.29 18.72 0.66
N GLY A 176 9.62 18.56 0.51
CA GLY A 176 10.49 17.92 1.49
C GLY A 176 10.76 16.43 1.25
N TYR A 177 10.35 15.86 0.12
CA TYR A 177 10.73 14.49 -0.24
C TYR A 177 12.19 14.44 -0.69
N ASP A 178 12.93 13.43 -0.23
CA ASP A 178 14.32 13.23 -0.65
C ASP A 178 14.44 12.28 -1.83
N VAL A 179 13.52 11.32 -1.96
CA VAL A 179 13.49 10.34 -3.03
C VAL A 179 12.17 10.47 -3.80
N VAL A 180 12.27 10.38 -5.12
CA VAL A 180 11.11 10.34 -6.02
C VAL A 180 11.13 9.07 -6.85
N LYS A 181 9.96 8.61 -7.29
CA LYS A 181 9.80 7.45 -8.18
C LYS A 181 9.11 7.88 -9.47
N MET A 182 9.60 7.38 -10.62
CA MET A 182 8.97 7.58 -11.92
C MET A 182 8.67 6.25 -12.62
N LYS A 183 7.67 6.25 -13.49
CA LYS A 183 7.31 5.10 -14.30
C LYS A 183 8.19 5.01 -15.55
N ILE A 184 8.53 3.77 -15.94
CA ILE A 184 9.24 3.40 -17.17
C ILE A 184 8.51 2.28 -17.91
N GLY A 185 8.87 1.97 -19.15
CA GLY A 185 8.38 0.83 -19.90
C GLY A 185 7.18 1.07 -20.82
N ALA A 186 6.61 2.30 -20.84
CA ALA A 186 5.53 2.63 -21.78
C ALA A 186 6.01 3.30 -23.08
N VAL A 187 7.29 3.62 -23.17
CA VAL A 187 7.96 4.18 -24.35
C VAL A 187 9.24 3.40 -24.65
N PRO A 188 9.89 3.56 -25.82
CA PRO A 188 11.16 2.91 -26.11
C PRO A 188 12.24 3.24 -25.07
N LEU A 189 13.20 2.31 -24.89
CA LEU A 189 14.28 2.43 -23.91
C LEU A 189 15.04 3.77 -24.01
N ASP A 190 15.38 4.20 -25.22
CA ASP A 190 16.12 5.45 -25.43
C ASP A 190 15.32 6.69 -25.01
N GLU A 191 14.01 6.65 -25.11
CA GLU A 191 13.13 7.71 -24.64
C GLU A 191 13.00 7.69 -23.11
N ASP A 192 12.85 6.51 -22.49
CA ASP A 192 12.87 6.39 -21.03
C ASP A 192 14.21 6.82 -20.44
N ILE A 193 15.34 6.53 -21.11
CA ILE A 193 16.65 7.04 -20.66
C ILE A 193 16.68 8.56 -20.69
N ARG A 194 16.18 9.21 -21.73
CA ARG A 194 16.07 10.69 -21.75
C ARG A 194 15.18 11.23 -20.63
N ARG A 195 14.10 10.53 -20.30
CA ARG A 195 13.21 10.89 -19.16
C ARG A 195 13.94 10.73 -17.81
N ILE A 196 14.68 9.62 -17.63
CA ILE A 196 15.50 9.38 -16.42
C ILE A 196 16.57 10.47 -16.28
N GLU A 197 17.29 10.79 -17.34
CA GLU A 197 18.32 11.84 -17.33
C GLU A 197 17.72 13.21 -17.01
N ALA A 198 16.54 13.54 -17.55
CA ALA A 198 15.82 14.77 -17.22
C ALA A 198 15.43 14.86 -15.74
N VAL A 199 15.06 13.75 -15.10
CA VAL A 199 14.78 13.73 -13.65
C VAL A 199 16.08 13.80 -12.86
N LEU A 200 17.15 13.13 -13.28
CA LEU A 200 18.46 13.20 -12.62
C LEU A 200 19.05 14.62 -12.59
N GLU A 201 18.78 15.46 -13.61
CA GLU A 201 19.13 16.87 -13.58
C GLU A 201 18.43 17.65 -12.43
N VAL A 202 17.24 17.19 -12.00
CA VAL A 202 16.47 17.80 -10.91
C VAL A 202 16.93 17.27 -9.56
N VAL A 203 17.04 15.95 -9.41
CA VAL A 203 17.35 15.32 -8.11
C VAL A 203 18.84 15.33 -7.76
N GLY A 204 19.71 15.42 -8.77
CA GLY A 204 21.16 15.58 -8.64
C GLY A 204 21.95 14.31 -8.26
N ASP A 205 21.30 13.26 -7.75
CA ASP A 205 21.93 11.99 -7.36
C ASP A 205 20.98 10.83 -7.72
N GLY A 206 21.49 9.78 -8.39
CA GLY A 206 20.68 8.62 -8.75
C GLY A 206 20.06 7.90 -7.55
N ARG A 207 20.70 7.94 -6.39
CA ARG A 207 20.15 7.39 -5.13
C ARG A 207 18.90 8.13 -4.63
N ARG A 208 18.50 9.21 -5.28
CA ARG A 208 17.26 9.95 -5.03
C ARG A 208 16.18 9.67 -6.08
N LEU A 209 16.42 8.74 -6.99
CA LEU A 209 15.49 8.36 -8.05
C LEU A 209 15.27 6.85 -8.06
N ALA A 210 14.03 6.42 -7.88
CA ALA A 210 13.56 5.07 -8.15
C ALA A 210 12.85 5.00 -9.51
N VAL A 211 12.93 3.87 -10.20
CA VAL A 211 12.23 3.62 -11.46
C VAL A 211 11.39 2.36 -11.37
N ASP A 212 10.20 2.36 -12.01
CA ASP A 212 9.20 1.31 -11.88
C ASP A 212 8.62 0.95 -13.26
N ALA A 213 8.82 -0.32 -13.65
CA ALA A 213 8.36 -0.88 -14.91
C ALA A 213 6.97 -1.53 -14.83
N ASN A 214 6.39 -1.63 -13.62
CA ASN A 214 5.08 -2.24 -13.37
C ASN A 214 4.91 -3.63 -13.99
N GLY A 215 5.95 -4.46 -13.98
CA GLY A 215 5.89 -5.83 -14.48
C GLY A 215 5.89 -5.96 -16.02
N ARG A 216 6.26 -4.91 -16.73
CA ARG A 216 6.08 -4.84 -18.20
C ARG A 216 7.07 -5.66 -19.00
N PHE A 217 8.26 -5.93 -18.48
CA PHE A 217 9.36 -6.45 -19.28
C PHE A 217 9.43 -7.98 -19.29
N ASP A 218 9.87 -8.52 -20.42
CA ASP A 218 10.50 -9.84 -20.47
C ASP A 218 11.96 -9.75 -19.95
N LEU A 219 12.61 -10.88 -19.77
CA LEU A 219 13.97 -10.95 -19.25
C LEU A 219 14.96 -10.14 -20.11
N GLN A 220 14.88 -10.23 -21.44
CA GLN A 220 15.82 -9.55 -22.33
C GLN A 220 15.67 -8.02 -22.24
N THR A 221 14.43 -7.55 -22.23
CA THR A 221 14.13 -6.13 -22.04
C THR A 221 14.58 -5.67 -20.65
N GLY A 222 14.30 -6.44 -19.61
CA GLY A 222 14.73 -6.16 -18.23
C GLY A 222 16.25 -6.02 -18.12
N ILE A 223 17.02 -6.93 -18.73
CA ILE A 223 18.50 -6.85 -18.79
C ILE A 223 18.96 -5.62 -19.58
N ALA A 224 18.33 -5.32 -20.72
CA ALA A 224 18.70 -4.14 -21.51
C ALA A 224 18.52 -2.83 -20.72
N TYR A 225 17.40 -2.70 -19.98
CA TYR A 225 17.20 -1.57 -19.06
C TYR A 225 18.22 -1.58 -17.92
N ALA A 226 18.47 -2.73 -17.27
CA ALA A 226 19.47 -2.86 -16.20
C ALA A 226 20.86 -2.35 -16.64
N GLU A 227 21.33 -2.80 -17.82
CA GLU A 227 22.59 -2.36 -18.39
C GLU A 227 22.64 -0.85 -18.70
N ALA A 228 21.52 -0.29 -19.18
CA ALA A 228 21.45 1.13 -19.52
C ALA A 228 21.42 2.04 -18.27
N ILE A 229 20.76 1.59 -17.18
CA ILE A 229 20.56 2.41 -15.97
C ILE A 229 21.60 2.19 -14.87
N LYS A 230 22.39 1.11 -14.90
CA LYS A 230 23.37 0.81 -13.83
C LYS A 230 24.35 1.96 -13.57
N LYS A 231 24.73 2.72 -14.60
CA LYS A 231 25.65 3.87 -14.49
C LYS A 231 25.10 5.01 -13.62
N TYR A 232 23.78 5.08 -13.42
CA TYR A 232 23.15 6.15 -12.64
C TYR A 232 23.07 5.84 -11.15
N ASN A 233 23.31 4.60 -10.71
CA ASN A 233 23.23 4.19 -9.31
C ASN A 233 21.90 4.58 -8.67
N LEU A 234 20.77 4.15 -9.29
CA LEU A 234 19.42 4.50 -8.87
C LEU A 234 19.08 3.93 -7.50
N PHE A 235 18.08 4.52 -6.82
CA PHE A 235 17.62 4.09 -5.50
C PHE A 235 17.11 2.65 -5.54
N TRP A 236 16.26 2.31 -6.52
CA TRP A 236 15.92 0.94 -6.90
C TRP A 236 15.39 0.85 -8.33
N TYR A 237 15.41 -0.37 -8.87
CA TYR A 237 14.75 -0.80 -10.08
C TYR A 237 13.59 -1.72 -9.73
N GLU A 238 12.35 -1.30 -10.00
CA GLU A 238 11.13 -1.87 -9.45
C GLU A 238 10.31 -2.63 -10.49
N GLU A 239 9.71 -3.76 -10.05
CA GLU A 239 8.73 -4.57 -10.78
C GLU A 239 9.06 -4.81 -12.26
N ILE A 240 10.17 -5.46 -12.52
CA ILE A 240 10.73 -5.59 -13.87
C ILE A 240 9.83 -6.43 -14.78
N GLY A 241 9.48 -7.64 -14.37
CA GLY A 241 8.63 -8.58 -15.11
C GLY A 241 7.38 -8.98 -14.34
N ASP A 242 6.63 -9.94 -14.90
CA ASP A 242 5.44 -10.46 -14.22
C ASP A 242 5.77 -10.80 -12.75
N PRO A 243 5.01 -10.31 -11.78
CA PRO A 243 5.30 -10.47 -10.36
C PRO A 243 5.31 -11.95 -9.90
N LEU A 244 4.71 -12.87 -10.66
CA LEU A 244 4.73 -14.31 -10.38
C LEU A 244 5.84 -15.05 -11.14
N ASP A 245 6.57 -14.39 -12.03
CA ASP A 245 7.75 -14.97 -12.69
C ASP A 245 9.00 -14.80 -11.82
N TYR A 246 9.06 -15.61 -10.76
CA TYR A 246 10.19 -15.62 -9.82
C TYR A 246 11.51 -16.02 -10.51
N ALA A 247 11.46 -16.82 -11.56
CA ALA A 247 12.65 -17.24 -12.31
C ALA A 247 13.24 -16.05 -13.09
N LEU A 248 12.41 -15.23 -13.74
CA LEU A 248 12.83 -14.01 -14.38
C LEU A 248 13.50 -13.06 -13.38
N GLN A 249 12.86 -12.85 -12.23
CA GLN A 249 13.37 -11.98 -11.17
C GLN A 249 14.75 -12.47 -10.66
N ALA A 250 14.89 -13.78 -10.43
CA ALA A 250 16.14 -14.39 -9.99
C ALA A 250 17.26 -14.27 -11.03
N GLU A 251 16.94 -14.49 -12.29
CA GLU A 251 17.94 -14.35 -13.38
C GLU A 251 18.36 -12.90 -13.55
N LEU A 252 17.43 -11.94 -13.49
CA LEU A 252 17.77 -10.53 -13.54
C LEU A 252 18.71 -10.11 -12.40
N ALA A 253 18.54 -10.68 -11.20
CA ALA A 253 19.41 -10.41 -10.06
C ALA A 253 20.88 -10.76 -10.31
N ASN A 254 21.16 -11.68 -11.25
CA ASN A 254 22.52 -12.02 -11.71
C ASN A 254 23.12 -10.95 -12.63
N HIS A 255 22.27 -10.10 -13.24
CA HIS A 255 22.69 -9.05 -14.18
C HIS A 255 22.65 -7.63 -13.58
N TYR A 256 22.01 -7.46 -12.42
CA TYR A 256 21.83 -6.15 -11.78
C TYR A 256 22.21 -6.19 -10.31
N GLU A 257 23.39 -5.68 -9.98
CA GLU A 257 23.94 -5.71 -8.61
C GLU A 257 23.36 -4.63 -7.68
N LEU A 258 22.76 -3.57 -8.24
CA LEU A 258 22.15 -2.48 -7.49
C LEU A 258 20.78 -2.89 -6.92
N PRO A 259 20.18 -2.10 -5.98
CA PRO A 259 18.93 -2.47 -5.36
C PRO A 259 17.78 -2.67 -6.33
N MET A 260 17.00 -3.72 -6.13
CA MET A 260 15.73 -3.99 -6.78
C MET A 260 14.58 -3.86 -5.78
N ALA A 261 13.37 -3.64 -6.27
CA ALA A 261 12.17 -3.61 -5.47
C ALA A 261 11.03 -4.34 -6.18
N THR A 262 10.19 -5.05 -5.41
CA THR A 262 8.98 -5.71 -5.92
C THR A 262 8.08 -6.15 -4.78
N GLY A 263 6.86 -6.58 -5.08
CA GLY A 263 5.98 -7.21 -4.10
C GLY A 263 4.58 -6.60 -4.02
N GLU A 264 4.30 -5.45 -4.63
CA GLU A 264 2.98 -4.82 -4.59
C GLU A 264 1.87 -5.72 -5.17
N ASN A 265 2.21 -6.60 -6.10
CA ASN A 265 1.32 -7.54 -6.76
C ASN A 265 1.36 -8.96 -6.19
N LEU A 266 1.93 -9.16 -5.00
CA LEU A 266 1.95 -10.42 -4.26
C LEU A 266 0.94 -10.34 -3.11
N PHE A 267 -0.13 -11.12 -3.22
CA PHE A 267 -1.34 -10.90 -2.42
C PHE A 267 -1.53 -11.88 -1.27
N SER A 268 -0.48 -12.65 -0.91
CA SER A 268 -0.50 -13.54 0.24
C SER A 268 0.89 -13.78 0.81
N HIS A 269 0.94 -14.27 2.07
CA HIS A 269 2.20 -14.71 2.66
C HIS A 269 2.84 -15.89 1.89
N GLN A 270 2.05 -16.65 1.11
CA GLN A 270 2.59 -17.74 0.27
C GLN A 270 3.28 -17.19 -0.97
N ASP A 271 2.72 -16.13 -1.61
CA ASP A 271 3.37 -15.45 -2.73
C ASP A 271 4.66 -14.78 -2.26
N ALA A 272 4.63 -14.10 -1.12
CA ALA A 272 5.82 -13.51 -0.49
C ALA A 272 6.89 -14.56 -0.20
N ARG A 273 6.50 -15.71 0.38
CA ARG A 273 7.41 -16.84 0.63
C ARG A 273 8.05 -17.35 -0.65
N ASN A 274 7.26 -17.46 -1.74
CA ASN A 274 7.78 -17.93 -3.02
C ASN A 274 8.76 -16.93 -3.64
N LEU A 275 8.47 -15.63 -3.58
CA LEU A 275 9.41 -14.58 -3.99
C LEU A 275 10.74 -14.72 -3.23
N LEU A 276 10.69 -14.82 -1.89
CA LEU A 276 11.90 -14.89 -1.06
C LEU A 276 12.70 -16.16 -1.29
N ARG A 277 12.04 -17.29 -1.65
CA ARG A 277 12.71 -18.57 -1.93
C ARG A 277 13.28 -18.64 -3.32
N HIS A 278 12.61 -18.08 -4.30
CA HIS A 278 12.86 -18.38 -5.70
C HIS A 278 13.13 -17.14 -6.56
N GLY A 279 12.86 -15.95 -6.07
CA GLY A 279 12.97 -14.69 -6.82
C GLY A 279 14.35 -14.02 -6.77
N GLY A 280 15.36 -14.65 -6.15
CA GLY A 280 16.73 -14.11 -6.13
C GLY A 280 16.88 -12.80 -5.36
N MET A 281 15.90 -12.44 -4.53
CA MET A 281 15.93 -11.21 -3.73
C MET A 281 16.99 -11.26 -2.63
N ARG A 282 17.65 -10.12 -2.37
CA ARG A 282 18.82 -10.01 -1.51
C ARG A 282 18.49 -9.18 -0.26
N PRO A 283 18.50 -9.76 0.95
CA PRO A 283 18.06 -9.08 2.18
C PRO A 283 18.97 -7.94 2.63
N ASP A 284 20.19 -7.86 2.12
CA ASP A 284 21.15 -6.80 2.42
C ASP A 284 20.93 -5.50 1.63
N ARG A 285 20.18 -5.55 0.52
CA ARG A 285 20.05 -4.40 -0.40
C ARG A 285 18.68 -4.20 -1.04
N ASP A 286 17.93 -5.26 -1.36
CA ASP A 286 16.65 -5.16 -2.06
C ASP A 286 15.50 -4.76 -1.13
N PHE A 287 14.39 -4.28 -1.71
CA PHE A 287 13.22 -3.81 -1.01
C PHE A 287 11.98 -4.63 -1.38
N LEU A 288 11.06 -4.76 -0.43
CA LEU A 288 9.80 -5.48 -0.57
C LEU A 288 8.65 -4.48 -0.42
N GLN A 289 7.70 -4.50 -1.36
CA GLN A 289 6.66 -3.48 -1.44
C GLN A 289 5.26 -4.06 -1.18
N PHE A 290 5.17 -5.12 -0.34
CA PHE A 290 3.90 -5.74 0.00
C PHE A 290 2.89 -4.71 0.50
N ASP A 291 1.69 -4.73 -0.09
CA ASP A 291 0.58 -3.85 0.25
C ASP A 291 -0.45 -4.60 1.10
N CYS A 292 -0.65 -4.13 2.32
CA CYS A 292 -1.56 -4.74 3.28
C CYS A 292 -3.01 -4.78 2.75
N ALA A 293 -3.49 -3.67 2.18
CA ALA A 293 -4.88 -3.59 1.72
C ALA A 293 -5.16 -4.42 0.47
N LEU A 294 -4.13 -4.73 -0.33
CA LEU A 294 -4.25 -5.64 -1.48
C LEU A 294 -4.13 -7.12 -1.09
N SER A 295 -3.44 -7.43 0.01
CA SER A 295 -3.09 -8.79 0.41
C SER A 295 -3.86 -9.28 1.63
N TYR A 296 -5.18 -9.36 1.55
CA TYR A 296 -6.09 -9.83 2.61
C TYR A 296 -6.05 -9.04 3.94
N GLY A 297 -5.45 -7.87 3.98
CA GLY A 297 -5.40 -7.01 5.14
C GLY A 297 -4.27 -7.29 6.11
N LEU A 298 -4.33 -6.65 7.28
CA LEU A 298 -3.25 -6.64 8.27
C LEU A 298 -3.05 -8.02 8.93
N VAL A 299 -4.12 -8.82 9.07
CA VAL A 299 -4.01 -10.19 9.60
C VAL A 299 -3.10 -11.05 8.72
N GLU A 300 -3.26 -11.01 7.42
CA GLU A 300 -2.39 -11.71 6.47
C GLU A 300 -1.01 -11.07 6.38
N TYR A 301 -0.94 -9.74 6.44
CA TYR A 301 0.30 -8.99 6.39
C TYR A 301 1.26 -9.36 7.53
N MET A 302 0.75 -9.56 8.74
CA MET A 302 1.56 -10.04 9.87
C MET A 302 2.12 -11.46 9.62
N ARG A 303 1.40 -12.32 8.88
CA ARG A 303 1.94 -13.62 8.45
C ARG A 303 3.06 -13.45 7.44
N THR A 304 2.93 -12.47 6.54
CA THR A 304 3.98 -12.10 5.59
C THR A 304 5.24 -11.63 6.31
N LEU A 305 5.12 -10.72 7.28
CA LEU A 305 6.25 -10.25 8.09
C LEU A 305 6.90 -11.39 8.90
N LYS A 306 6.11 -12.33 9.42
CA LYS A 306 6.63 -13.51 10.09
C LYS A 306 7.43 -14.40 9.14
N VAL A 307 6.94 -14.65 7.92
CA VAL A 307 7.67 -15.39 6.89
C VAL A 307 9.01 -14.73 6.56
N MET A 308 9.01 -13.39 6.45
CA MET A 308 10.24 -12.63 6.22
C MET A 308 11.26 -12.80 7.33
N ASP A 309 10.83 -12.68 8.59
CA ASP A 309 11.69 -12.86 9.76
C ASP A 309 12.28 -14.29 9.80
N GLU A 310 11.46 -15.32 9.59
CA GLU A 310 11.88 -16.74 9.49
C GLU A 310 12.91 -16.98 8.37
N MET A 311 12.93 -16.14 7.34
CA MET A 311 13.86 -16.19 6.21
C MET A 311 15.03 -15.19 6.31
N GLY A 312 15.22 -14.55 7.47
CA GLY A 312 16.33 -13.64 7.75
C GLY A 312 16.19 -12.24 7.17
N TRP A 313 14.98 -11.83 6.83
CA TRP A 313 14.70 -10.48 6.34
C TRP A 313 14.31 -9.54 7.48
N SER A 314 14.88 -8.36 7.50
CA SER A 314 14.44 -7.28 8.38
C SER A 314 13.12 -6.66 7.89
N SER A 315 12.21 -6.35 8.81
CA SER A 315 11.02 -5.54 8.50
C SER A 315 11.37 -4.16 7.90
N ARG A 316 12.57 -3.64 8.18
CA ARG A 316 13.10 -2.40 7.59
C ARG A 316 13.38 -2.50 6.07
N ARG A 317 13.27 -3.68 5.48
CA ARG A 317 13.32 -3.85 4.02
C ARG A 317 11.94 -3.76 3.35
N VAL A 318 10.89 -3.57 4.11
CA VAL A 318 9.53 -3.38 3.60
C VAL A 318 9.23 -1.90 3.48
N VAL A 319 8.86 -1.47 2.28
CA VAL A 319 8.37 -0.13 1.98
C VAL A 319 7.04 -0.30 1.25
N PRO A 320 5.89 -0.30 1.96
CA PRO A 320 4.60 -0.66 1.38
C PRO A 320 4.21 0.22 0.20
N HIS A 321 3.64 -0.42 -0.83
CA HIS A 321 2.89 0.24 -1.89
C HIS A 321 1.59 0.85 -1.33
N GLY A 322 0.97 1.74 -2.11
CA GLY A 322 -0.39 2.26 -1.91
C GLY A 322 -0.45 3.71 -1.48
N GLY A 323 0.62 4.23 -0.90
CA GLY A 323 0.77 5.66 -0.65
C GLY A 323 -0.32 6.31 0.21
N HIS A 324 -0.91 5.58 1.17
CA HIS A 324 -2.05 6.01 1.96
C HIS A 324 -1.82 5.90 3.47
N GLN A 325 -2.77 6.42 4.27
CA GLN A 325 -2.64 6.49 5.73
C GLN A 325 -2.60 5.13 6.42
N MET A 326 -3.29 4.09 5.91
CA MET A 326 -3.26 2.75 6.53
C MET A 326 -1.83 2.19 6.49
N SER A 327 -1.18 2.17 5.33
CA SER A 327 0.19 1.67 5.20
C SER A 327 1.19 2.49 6.01
N LEU A 328 0.98 3.82 6.14
CA LEU A 328 1.80 4.68 7.01
C LEU A 328 1.70 4.27 8.49
N ASN A 329 0.47 3.99 8.99
CA ASN A 329 0.27 3.49 10.36
C ASN A 329 0.98 2.15 10.59
N ILE A 330 0.89 1.24 9.62
CA ILE A 330 1.56 -0.06 9.68
C ILE A 330 3.08 0.11 9.70
N ALA A 331 3.61 1.00 8.86
CA ALA A 331 5.04 1.27 8.81
C ALA A 331 5.58 1.78 10.15
N ALA A 332 4.89 2.73 10.78
CA ALA A 332 5.26 3.24 12.10
C ALA A 332 5.11 2.20 13.22
N GLY A 333 3.96 1.50 13.23
CA GLY A 333 3.62 0.57 14.33
C GLY A 333 4.39 -0.73 14.30
N LEU A 334 4.81 -1.20 13.11
CA LEU A 334 5.53 -2.47 12.92
C LEU A 334 6.99 -2.29 12.51
N HIS A 335 7.52 -1.07 12.57
CA HIS A 335 8.91 -0.75 12.25
C HIS A 335 9.30 -1.16 10.83
N LEU A 336 8.53 -0.76 9.82
CA LEU A 336 8.88 -0.97 8.41
C LEU A 336 9.96 0.03 7.95
N GLY A 337 10.49 -0.15 6.74
CA GLY A 337 11.56 0.69 6.20
C GLY A 337 11.12 2.07 5.74
N GLY A 338 9.84 2.24 5.45
CA GLY A 338 9.29 3.47 4.93
C GLY A 338 7.86 3.27 4.44
N ASN A 339 7.36 4.22 3.65
CA ASN A 339 6.06 4.15 3.01
C ASN A 339 6.06 4.93 1.69
N GLU A 340 5.34 4.44 0.70
CA GLU A 340 5.07 5.20 -0.53
C GLU A 340 4.19 6.42 -0.23
N SER A 341 4.26 7.46 -1.05
CA SER A 341 3.35 8.58 -0.99
C SER A 341 2.86 8.98 -2.38
N TYR A 342 1.57 9.27 -2.49
CA TYR A 342 0.94 9.84 -3.68
C TYR A 342 0.49 11.28 -3.39
N PRO A 343 1.37 12.28 -3.47
CA PRO A 343 1.03 13.65 -3.09
C PRO A 343 0.00 14.31 -4.01
N ASP A 344 -0.07 13.90 -5.29
CA ASP A 344 -0.93 14.54 -6.29
C ASP A 344 -1.86 13.58 -7.03
N VAL A 345 -1.56 12.27 -7.03
CA VAL A 345 -2.34 11.27 -7.76
C VAL A 345 -3.27 10.50 -6.84
N PHE A 346 -4.32 9.89 -7.40
CA PHE A 346 -5.31 9.09 -6.68
C PHE A 346 -6.05 9.83 -5.56
N GLN A 347 -6.22 11.13 -5.68
CA GLN A 347 -6.95 11.92 -4.68
C GLN A 347 -8.46 11.60 -4.69
N PRO A 348 -9.12 11.58 -3.50
CA PRO A 348 -8.59 11.94 -2.18
C PRO A 348 -7.93 10.78 -1.42
N PHE A 349 -7.75 9.61 -2.01
CA PHE A 349 -7.26 8.38 -1.36
C PHE A 349 -5.76 8.37 -1.12
N GLY A 350 -4.97 8.94 -2.05
CA GLY A 350 -3.53 9.05 -1.94
C GLY A 350 -3.07 10.11 -0.96
N GLY A 351 -1.86 9.95 -0.42
CA GLY A 351 -1.25 10.91 0.51
C GLY A 351 -1.71 10.75 1.96
N PHE A 352 -1.42 11.76 2.77
CA PHE A 352 -1.55 11.72 4.24
C PHE A 352 -2.58 12.74 4.74
N ALA A 353 -2.73 12.84 6.06
CA ALA A 353 -3.64 13.77 6.71
C ALA A 353 -3.34 15.23 6.34
N ASP A 354 -4.37 16.08 6.37
CA ASP A 354 -4.25 17.49 6.02
C ASP A 354 -3.25 18.21 6.95
N GLY A 355 -2.45 19.09 6.37
CA GLY A 355 -1.47 19.88 7.12
C GLY A 355 -0.22 19.14 7.57
N ILE A 356 -0.14 17.83 7.41
CA ILE A 356 1.10 17.08 7.67
C ILE A 356 2.12 17.41 6.58
N LYS A 357 3.34 17.76 7.04
CA LYS A 357 4.47 18.08 6.16
C LYS A 357 5.47 16.93 6.12
N VAL A 358 6.06 16.73 4.96
CA VAL A 358 7.26 15.91 4.82
C VAL A 358 8.47 16.79 5.12
N GLU A 359 9.36 16.34 5.99
CA GLU A 359 10.58 17.06 6.37
C GLU A 359 11.78 16.14 6.22
N ASN A 360 12.69 16.47 5.30
CA ASN A 360 13.87 15.67 5.00
C ASN A 360 13.52 14.19 4.69
N GLY A 361 12.50 13.95 3.88
CA GLY A 361 12.04 12.63 3.50
C GLY A 361 11.24 11.88 4.60
N TYR A 362 10.89 12.52 5.72
CA TYR A 362 10.14 11.88 6.81
C TYR A 362 8.81 12.57 7.08
N VAL A 363 7.83 11.79 7.52
CA VAL A 363 6.51 12.26 7.91
C VAL A 363 6.14 11.71 9.29
N GLY A 364 5.56 12.56 10.15
CA GLY A 364 4.94 12.15 11.40
C GLY A 364 3.50 11.68 11.19
N LEU A 365 2.91 11.02 12.19
CA LEU A 365 1.52 10.59 12.16
C LEU A 365 0.69 11.42 13.14
N PRO A 366 -0.60 11.69 12.82
CA PRO A 366 -1.48 12.37 13.75
C PRO A 366 -1.81 11.47 14.95
N ASP A 367 -1.95 12.06 16.12
CA ASP A 367 -2.39 11.37 17.35
C ASP A 367 -3.93 11.34 17.42
N ILE A 368 -4.53 10.61 16.46
CA ILE A 368 -5.99 10.47 16.29
C ILE A 368 -6.34 8.98 16.33
N PRO A 369 -7.38 8.57 17.11
CA PRO A 369 -7.81 7.18 17.17
C PRO A 369 -8.13 6.60 15.78
N GLY A 370 -7.78 5.32 15.57
CA GLY A 370 -7.94 4.65 14.28
C GLY A 370 -6.75 4.90 13.35
N VAL A 371 -7.02 4.79 12.05
CA VAL A 371 -6.07 5.13 10.97
C VAL A 371 -5.89 6.65 10.85
N GLY A 372 -6.85 7.43 11.40
CA GLY A 372 -6.84 8.88 11.32
C GLY A 372 -7.39 9.43 10.00
N PHE A 373 -8.29 8.70 9.35
CA PHE A 373 -8.94 9.16 8.11
C PHE A 373 -9.69 10.47 8.29
N GLU A 374 -10.18 10.75 9.51
CA GLU A 374 -10.85 11.97 9.91
C GLU A 374 -10.00 13.23 9.72
N ALA A 375 -8.68 13.07 9.79
CA ALA A 375 -7.73 14.17 9.58
C ALA A 375 -7.45 14.47 8.09
N LYS A 376 -8.03 13.71 7.16
CA LYS A 376 -7.95 13.97 5.72
C LYS A 376 -9.34 14.37 5.21
N SER A 377 -9.68 15.65 5.29
CA SER A 377 -11.02 16.18 5.14
C SER A 377 -11.74 15.75 3.86
N ALA A 378 -11.04 15.78 2.72
CA ALA A 378 -11.61 15.39 1.43
C ALA A 378 -11.94 13.88 1.36
N LEU A 379 -11.12 13.02 1.95
CA LEU A 379 -11.37 11.58 2.04
C LEU A 379 -12.48 11.28 3.04
N TYR A 380 -12.40 11.91 4.21
CA TYR A 380 -13.39 11.69 5.26
C TYR A 380 -14.80 12.13 4.85
N ALA A 381 -14.93 13.17 4.05
CA ALA A 381 -16.23 13.59 3.51
C ALA A 381 -16.93 12.44 2.75
N VAL A 382 -16.18 11.70 1.92
CA VAL A 382 -16.71 10.55 1.16
C VAL A 382 -17.02 9.36 2.08
N MET A 383 -16.15 9.09 3.06
CA MET A 383 -16.33 8.00 4.03
C MET A 383 -17.53 8.24 4.95
N ARG A 384 -17.68 9.46 5.42
CA ARG A 384 -18.78 9.86 6.31
C ARG A 384 -20.16 9.68 5.68
N GLU A 385 -20.30 10.01 4.40
CA GLU A 385 -21.56 9.73 3.66
C GLU A 385 -21.96 8.25 3.71
N LEU A 386 -20.99 7.35 3.68
CA LEU A 386 -21.24 5.91 3.77
C LEU A 386 -21.60 5.48 5.19
N GLY A 387 -20.96 6.04 6.20
CA GLY A 387 -21.16 5.67 7.60
C GLY A 387 -22.44 6.25 8.22
N GLU A 388 -22.77 7.50 7.92
CA GLU A 388 -23.91 8.23 8.51
C GLU A 388 -25.21 8.13 7.69
N GLY A 389 -25.16 7.72 6.41
CA GLY A 389 -26.33 7.51 5.51
C GLY A 389 -26.94 6.13 5.73
#